data_ca92bf16d379707111352bbcfbf47d23
#
_entry.id   ca92bf16d379707111352bbcfbf47d23
#
_cell.length_a   1.000
_cell.length_b   1.000
_cell.length_c   1.000
_cell.angle_alpha   90.00
_cell.angle_beta   90.00
_cell.angle_gamma   90.00
#
_symmetry.space_group_name_H-M   'P 1'
#
loop_
_entity.id
_entity.type
_entity.pdbx_description
1 polymer ?
#
loop_
_entity_poly.entity_id
_entity_poly.type
_entity_poly.pdbx_seq_one_letter_code
_entity_poly.pdbx_strand_id
1 'polypeptide(L)'
;DLWEKRQDKKNLGVKNIVSINYDYDQIKDLGMLPCDYHRYYYLQDEMLKEGLKSFREKGTRGEIVKKVEEELFELYKDENLSEKPKQLEQRGGAYYSDAACELISAIYNDKGIIMAVNTRNKGAISDLPYDAAVEISSYITANGPIPITFGKFPNAGQRGYIQLMKAMEELVVKAAVTGNYYTALQAFATNPLVPGTTVGRKVLNELLDAHEKYLPQFKDYYKNREKYKK
;
A
#
# COMPACT_ATOMS: atom_id res chain seq x y z
N ASP A 1 27.29 2.31 14.86
CA ASP A 1 25.85 2.16 14.99
C ASP A 1 25.34 1.07 14.03
N LEU A 2 24.22 0.41 14.37
CA LEU A 2 23.64 -0.68 13.57
C LEU A 2 23.23 -0.22 12.16
N TRP A 3 22.88 1.06 11.99
CA TRP A 3 22.49 1.62 10.71
C TRP A 3 23.71 1.91 9.82
N GLU A 4 24.77 2.48 10.34
CA GLU A 4 26.03 2.71 9.62
C GLU A 4 26.62 1.39 9.12
N LYS A 5 26.58 0.33 9.95
CA LYS A 5 26.98 -1.01 9.58
C LYS A 5 26.11 -1.66 8.50
N ARG A 6 24.86 -1.16 8.30
CA ARG A 6 23.93 -1.68 7.30
C ARG A 6 24.16 -1.08 5.91
N GLN A 7 24.73 0.11 5.81
CA GLN A 7 25.05 0.74 4.52
C GLN A 7 26.17 0.00 3.76
N ASP A 8 27.06 -0.66 4.45
CA ASP A 8 28.12 -1.47 3.84
C ASP A 8 27.65 -2.81 3.27
N LYS A 9 26.44 -3.22 3.53
CA LYS A 9 25.86 -4.49 3.05
C LYS A 9 24.85 -4.23 1.95
N LYS A 10 25.32 -3.98 0.74
CA LYS A 10 24.51 -4.11 -0.49
C LYS A 10 23.89 -5.51 -0.50
N ASN A 11 22.58 -5.63 -0.28
CA ASN A 11 21.76 -6.86 -0.38
C ASN A 11 21.44 -7.64 0.91
N LEU A 12 20.91 -6.99 1.94
CA LEU A 12 20.12 -7.70 2.95
C LEU A 12 18.62 -7.72 2.61
N GLY A 13 18.23 -7.20 1.45
CA GLY A 13 16.82 -7.19 1.00
C GLY A 13 16.42 -8.52 0.38
N VAL A 14 15.20 -8.94 0.63
CA VAL A 14 14.52 -9.93 -0.19
C VAL A 14 14.48 -9.40 -1.63
N LYS A 15 14.82 -10.21 -2.63
CA LYS A 15 14.97 -9.81 -4.05
C LYS A 15 13.80 -8.96 -4.61
N ASN A 16 12.63 -9.06 -4.00
CA ASN A 16 11.40 -8.38 -4.41
C ASN A 16 11.05 -7.14 -3.57
N ILE A 17 11.84 -6.82 -2.56
CA ILE A 17 11.68 -5.62 -1.75
C ILE A 17 12.82 -4.68 -2.12
N VAL A 18 12.47 -3.57 -2.76
CA VAL A 18 13.45 -2.55 -3.14
C VAL A 18 14.02 -1.96 -1.85
N SER A 19 15.35 -2.03 -1.68
CA SER A 19 16.00 -1.42 -0.52
C SER A 19 15.77 0.09 -0.52
N ILE A 20 15.50 0.65 0.66
CA ILE A 20 15.36 2.08 0.83
C ILE A 20 16.74 2.72 0.82
N ASN A 21 16.87 3.75 0.01
CA ASN A 21 18.07 4.58 -0.02
C ASN A 21 17.86 5.87 0.80
N TYR A 22 17.30 5.75 2.01
CA TYR A 22 17.36 6.84 2.97
C TYR A 22 18.76 6.91 3.54
N ASP A 23 19.39 8.08 3.52
CA ASP A 23 20.60 8.28 4.27
C ASP A 23 20.32 8.48 5.78
N TYR A 24 21.36 8.50 6.57
CA TYR A 24 21.23 8.62 8.02
C TYR A 24 20.61 9.95 8.45
N ASP A 25 20.95 11.04 7.78
CA ASP A 25 20.45 12.37 8.10
C ASP A 25 18.95 12.47 7.78
N GLN A 26 18.51 11.92 6.64
CA GLN A 26 17.07 11.85 6.31
C GLN A 26 16.27 11.08 7.36
N ILE A 27 16.79 9.95 7.88
CA ILE A 27 16.12 9.20 8.94
C ILE A 27 16.06 10.00 10.24
N LYS A 28 17.15 10.70 10.56
CA LYS A 28 17.22 11.57 11.73
C LYS A 28 16.24 12.72 11.64
N ASP A 29 16.15 13.36 10.47
CA ASP A 29 15.21 14.45 10.20
C ASP A 29 13.75 14.00 10.29
N LEU A 30 13.45 12.79 9.78
CA LEU A 30 12.12 12.20 9.89
C LEU A 30 11.77 11.76 11.34
N GLY A 31 12.78 11.51 12.19
CA GLY A 31 12.58 11.01 13.56
C GLY A 31 11.91 9.64 13.62
N MET A 32 12.01 8.85 12.56
CA MET A 32 11.42 7.51 12.46
C MET A 32 12.20 6.61 11.49
N LEU A 33 12.00 5.30 11.59
CA LEU A 33 12.41 4.36 10.56
C LEU A 33 11.29 4.24 9.53
N PRO A 34 11.45 4.81 8.33
CA PRO A 34 10.44 4.74 7.30
C PRO A 34 10.33 3.33 6.73
N CYS A 35 9.13 2.87 6.37
CA CYS A 35 8.98 1.69 5.55
C CYS A 35 9.31 2.01 4.08
N ASP A 36 9.52 0.97 3.27
CA ASP A 36 9.95 1.11 1.87
C ASP A 36 9.02 2.00 1.03
N TYR A 37 7.72 1.99 1.31
CA TYR A 37 6.74 2.78 0.57
C TYR A 37 6.72 4.26 0.96
N HIS A 38 7.24 4.63 2.13
CA HIS A 38 7.31 6.03 2.55
C HIS A 38 8.19 6.89 1.62
N ARG A 39 9.11 6.30 0.87
CA ARG A 39 9.90 7.01 -0.15
C ARG A 39 9.04 7.77 -1.16
N TYR A 40 7.88 7.25 -1.54
CA TYR A 40 6.98 7.93 -2.47
C TYR A 40 6.38 9.21 -1.89
N TYR A 41 6.45 9.39 -0.58
CA TYR A 41 5.93 10.54 0.13
C TYR A 41 7.03 11.51 0.57
N TYR A 42 8.20 11.00 0.93
CA TYR A 42 9.32 11.81 1.44
C TYR A 42 10.42 12.08 0.40
N LEU A 43 10.48 11.30 -0.67
CA LEU A 43 11.43 11.42 -1.78
C LEU A 43 10.69 11.49 -3.11
N GLN A 44 9.67 12.36 -3.20
CA GLN A 44 8.75 12.41 -4.35
C GLN A 44 9.46 12.69 -5.68
N ASP A 45 10.39 13.66 -5.70
CA ASP A 45 11.10 14.05 -6.92
C ASP A 45 12.02 12.95 -7.43
N GLU A 46 12.73 12.29 -6.55
CA GLU A 46 13.61 11.17 -6.86
C GLU A 46 12.80 9.99 -7.40
N MET A 47 11.72 9.65 -6.71
CA MET A 47 10.85 8.52 -7.13
C MET A 47 10.15 8.80 -8.46
N LEU A 48 9.74 10.04 -8.71
CA LEU A 48 9.18 10.43 -9.99
C LEU A 48 10.22 10.30 -11.12
N LYS A 49 11.44 10.80 -10.93
CA LYS A 49 12.53 10.68 -11.90
C LYS A 49 12.86 9.23 -12.20
N GLU A 50 13.00 8.40 -11.17
CA GLU A 50 13.25 6.96 -11.31
C GLU A 50 12.09 6.23 -12.02
N GLY A 51 10.84 6.54 -11.65
CA GLY A 51 9.65 5.99 -12.27
C GLY A 51 9.55 6.32 -13.74
N LEU A 52 9.79 7.57 -14.13
CA LEU A 52 9.79 8.02 -15.53
C LEU A 52 10.94 7.38 -16.32
N LYS A 53 12.12 7.24 -15.73
CA LYS A 53 13.25 6.53 -16.35
C LYS A 53 12.90 5.07 -16.60
N SER A 54 12.42 4.37 -15.58
CA SER A 54 12.02 2.96 -15.68
C SER A 54 10.94 2.75 -16.75
N PHE A 55 9.94 3.64 -16.80
CA PHE A 55 8.89 3.58 -17.81
C PHE A 55 9.45 3.69 -19.24
N ARG A 56 10.38 4.63 -19.48
CA ARG A 56 10.99 4.84 -20.80
C ARG A 56 11.87 3.66 -21.24
N GLU A 57 12.56 3.01 -20.30
CA GLU A 57 13.50 1.93 -20.58
C GLU A 57 12.82 0.55 -20.65
N LYS A 58 11.79 0.30 -19.85
CA LYS A 58 11.24 -1.05 -19.62
C LYS A 58 9.72 -1.14 -19.76
N GLY A 59 9.02 -0.02 -19.97
CA GLY A 59 7.57 0.04 -19.90
C GLY A 59 7.04 0.07 -18.46
N THR A 60 5.74 -0.15 -18.31
CA THR A 60 5.09 -0.15 -16.99
C THR A 60 5.40 -1.45 -16.22
N ARG A 61 5.38 -1.36 -14.89
CA ARG A 61 5.47 -2.56 -14.04
C ARG A 61 4.34 -3.55 -14.33
N GLY A 62 3.15 -3.06 -14.70
CA GLY A 62 2.01 -3.90 -15.07
C GLY A 62 2.30 -4.75 -16.31
N GLU A 63 2.91 -4.17 -17.35
CA GLU A 63 3.30 -4.91 -18.57
C GLU A 63 4.36 -5.98 -18.27
N ILE A 64 5.35 -5.66 -17.44
CA ILE A 64 6.39 -6.62 -17.03
C ILE A 64 5.75 -7.79 -16.27
N VAL A 65 4.88 -7.49 -15.30
CA VAL A 65 4.22 -8.50 -14.47
C VAL A 65 3.31 -9.39 -15.32
N LYS A 66 2.59 -8.81 -16.30
CA LYS A 66 1.73 -9.57 -17.20
C LYS A 66 2.51 -10.62 -17.99
N LYS A 67 3.68 -10.28 -18.53
CA LYS A 67 4.55 -11.24 -19.23
C LYS A 67 5.01 -12.37 -18.30
N VAL A 68 5.44 -12.03 -17.09
CA VAL A 68 5.85 -13.02 -16.09
C VAL A 68 4.69 -13.95 -15.70
N GLU A 69 3.47 -13.41 -15.59
CA GLU A 69 2.27 -14.24 -15.34
C GLU A 69 1.92 -15.17 -16.49
N GLU A 70 2.00 -14.70 -17.72
CA GLU A 70 1.80 -15.53 -18.91
C GLU A 70 2.77 -16.73 -18.92
N GLU A 71 4.06 -16.49 -18.65
CA GLU A 71 5.06 -17.56 -18.53
C GLU A 71 4.75 -18.52 -17.36
N LEU A 72 4.35 -18.00 -16.21
CA LEU A 72 3.97 -18.82 -15.06
C LEU A 72 2.76 -19.69 -15.34
N PHE A 73 1.72 -19.17 -15.98
CA PHE A 73 0.55 -19.96 -16.33
C PHE A 73 0.83 -21.06 -17.34
N GLU A 74 1.80 -20.87 -18.26
CA GLU A 74 2.26 -21.96 -19.11
C GLU A 74 2.97 -23.06 -18.31
N LEU A 75 3.85 -22.68 -17.38
CA LEU A 75 4.54 -23.64 -16.51
C LEU A 75 3.56 -24.42 -15.61
N TYR A 76 2.51 -23.77 -15.12
CA TYR A 76 1.50 -24.42 -14.25
C TYR A 76 0.61 -25.43 -14.96
N LYS A 77 0.69 -25.55 -16.30
CA LYS A 77 0.02 -26.63 -17.06
C LYS A 77 0.72 -27.97 -16.90
N ASP A 78 1.97 -27.98 -16.46
CA ASP A 78 2.72 -29.20 -16.18
C ASP A 78 2.30 -29.78 -14.82
N GLU A 79 1.56 -30.87 -14.85
CA GLU A 79 1.09 -31.58 -13.64
C GLU A 79 2.24 -32.16 -12.79
N ASN A 80 3.44 -32.28 -13.37
CA ASN A 80 4.64 -32.78 -12.69
C ASN A 80 5.53 -31.66 -12.13
N LEU A 81 5.10 -30.41 -12.21
CA LEU A 81 5.86 -29.28 -11.70
C LEU A 81 6.03 -29.40 -10.18
N SER A 82 7.21 -29.82 -9.74
CA SER A 82 7.56 -30.01 -8.33
C SER A 82 8.48 -28.93 -7.78
N GLU A 83 9.11 -28.15 -8.64
CA GLU A 83 10.03 -27.08 -8.25
C GLU A 83 9.39 -25.70 -8.42
N LYS A 84 9.76 -24.78 -7.51
CA LYS A 84 9.30 -23.39 -7.58
C LYS A 84 9.83 -22.72 -8.84
N PRO A 85 8.96 -22.21 -9.74
CA PRO A 85 9.40 -21.50 -10.93
C PRO A 85 10.23 -20.25 -10.60
N LYS A 86 11.32 -20.02 -11.33
CA LYS A 86 12.20 -18.84 -11.17
C LYS A 86 11.47 -17.52 -11.40
N GLN A 87 10.43 -17.52 -12.24
CA GLN A 87 9.58 -16.37 -12.52
C GLN A 87 8.92 -15.80 -11.26
N LEU A 88 8.65 -16.65 -10.25
CA LEU A 88 8.09 -16.18 -8.96
C LEU A 88 9.04 -15.23 -8.23
N GLU A 89 10.35 -15.28 -8.47
CA GLU A 89 11.29 -14.33 -7.90
C GLU A 89 11.14 -12.91 -8.46
N GLN A 90 10.51 -12.77 -9.63
CA GLN A 90 10.23 -11.49 -10.27
C GLN A 90 8.89 -10.88 -9.84
N ARG A 91 8.04 -11.69 -9.18
CA ARG A 91 6.80 -11.24 -8.54
C ARG A 91 7.07 -10.76 -7.12
N GLY A 92 6.23 -9.85 -6.62
CA GLY A 92 6.21 -9.54 -5.19
C GLY A 92 5.64 -10.70 -4.38
N GLY A 93 5.72 -10.62 -3.05
CA GLY A 93 5.04 -11.58 -2.18
C GLY A 93 5.93 -12.61 -1.51
N ALA A 94 7.21 -12.33 -1.36
CA ALA A 94 8.08 -13.15 -0.52
C ALA A 94 7.50 -13.25 0.91
N TYR A 95 7.48 -14.46 1.45
CA TYR A 95 6.98 -14.79 2.80
C TYR A 95 5.47 -14.62 3.04
N TYR A 96 4.66 -14.29 2.04
CA TYR A 96 3.20 -14.19 2.25
C TYR A 96 2.58 -15.52 2.66
N SER A 97 3.00 -16.62 2.05
CA SER A 97 2.53 -17.98 2.42
C SER A 97 2.93 -18.35 3.84
N ASP A 98 4.16 -18.04 4.23
CA ASP A 98 4.67 -18.34 5.58
C ASP A 98 3.88 -17.54 6.63
N ALA A 99 3.71 -16.24 6.42
CA ALA A 99 2.92 -15.39 7.30
C ALA A 99 1.45 -15.83 7.38
N ALA A 100 0.84 -16.21 6.25
CA ALA A 100 -0.54 -16.70 6.22
C ALA A 100 -0.68 -18.02 6.97
N CYS A 101 0.21 -19.00 6.75
CA CYS A 101 0.19 -20.28 7.45
C CYS A 101 0.42 -20.11 8.97
N GLU A 102 1.34 -19.22 9.35
CA GLU A 102 1.59 -18.93 10.76
C GLU A 102 0.38 -18.30 11.43
N LEU A 103 -0.25 -17.32 10.78
CA LEU A 103 -1.46 -16.65 11.29
C LEU A 103 -2.64 -17.63 11.42
N ILE A 104 -2.90 -18.44 10.39
CA ILE A 104 -3.95 -19.48 10.42
C ILE A 104 -3.68 -20.44 11.57
N SER A 105 -2.45 -20.94 11.69
CA SER A 105 -2.06 -21.87 12.75
C SER A 105 -2.16 -21.24 14.14
N ALA A 106 -1.84 -19.94 14.27
CA ALA A 106 -1.95 -19.23 15.54
C ALA A 106 -3.40 -19.05 15.99
N ILE A 107 -4.31 -18.75 15.07
CA ILE A 107 -5.74 -18.62 15.37
C ILE A 107 -6.34 -20.00 15.69
N TYR A 108 -6.09 -21.00 14.84
CA TYR A 108 -6.69 -22.33 14.98
C TYR A 108 -6.25 -23.05 16.26
N ASN A 109 -4.98 -22.90 16.65
CA ASN A 109 -4.41 -23.58 17.81
C ASN A 109 -4.32 -22.69 19.07
N ASP A 110 -4.87 -21.48 19.04
CA ASP A 110 -4.81 -20.48 20.14
C ASP A 110 -3.39 -20.26 20.68
N LYS A 111 -2.43 -20.06 19.78
CA LYS A 111 -1.00 -20.01 20.15
C LYS A 111 -0.59 -18.81 20.98
N GLY A 112 -1.35 -17.74 20.98
CA GLY A 112 -1.03 -16.54 21.74
C GLY A 112 0.27 -15.85 21.30
N ILE A 113 0.58 -15.84 20.01
CA ILE A 113 1.78 -15.19 19.49
C ILE A 113 1.51 -13.75 19.11
N ILE A 114 2.56 -12.94 18.99
CA ILE A 114 2.48 -11.55 18.53
C ILE A 114 2.84 -11.51 17.04
N MET A 115 1.92 -10.95 16.22
CA MET A 115 2.14 -10.69 14.80
C MET A 115 1.65 -9.30 14.42
N ALA A 116 2.31 -8.66 13.45
CA ALA A 116 1.78 -7.47 12.79
C ALA A 116 0.68 -7.88 11.81
N VAL A 117 -0.53 -7.39 12.01
CA VAL A 117 -1.70 -7.72 11.18
C VAL A 117 -2.59 -6.51 10.96
N ASN A 118 -3.34 -6.51 9.86
CA ASN A 118 -4.40 -5.55 9.65
C ASN A 118 -5.62 -5.92 10.47
N THR A 119 -6.03 -5.02 11.35
CA THR A 119 -7.19 -5.22 12.23
C THR A 119 -7.87 -3.88 12.55
N ARG A 120 -9.04 -3.94 13.21
CA ARG A 120 -9.73 -2.75 13.71
C ARG A 120 -8.92 -2.12 14.83
N ASN A 121 -8.76 -0.80 14.81
CA ASN A 121 -7.96 -0.02 15.76
C ASN A 121 -8.39 -0.24 17.23
N LYS A 122 -9.67 -0.22 17.52
CA LYS A 122 -10.22 -0.36 18.91
C LYS A 122 -9.56 0.57 19.94
N GLY A 123 -9.03 1.72 19.47
CA GLY A 123 -8.34 2.70 20.31
C GLY A 123 -6.86 2.40 20.59
N ALA A 124 -6.28 1.35 20.01
CA ALA A 124 -4.87 1.02 20.18
C ALA A 124 -3.94 2.15 19.70
N ILE A 125 -4.28 2.82 18.60
CA ILE A 125 -3.69 4.07 18.14
C ILE A 125 -4.67 5.19 18.47
N SER A 126 -4.38 5.97 19.51
CA SER A 126 -5.30 6.97 20.05
C SER A 126 -5.57 8.14 19.11
N ASP A 127 -4.66 8.39 18.14
CA ASP A 127 -4.76 9.48 17.17
C ASP A 127 -5.63 9.12 15.95
N LEU A 128 -6.12 7.87 15.84
CA LEU A 128 -6.92 7.37 14.73
C LEU A 128 -8.34 6.98 15.19
N PRO A 129 -9.33 7.00 14.28
CA PRO A 129 -10.69 6.57 14.60
C PRO A 129 -10.74 5.17 15.20
N TYR A 130 -11.67 4.93 16.12
CA TYR A 130 -11.84 3.65 16.80
C TYR A 130 -12.07 2.48 15.83
N ASP A 131 -12.81 2.74 14.76
CA ASP A 131 -13.20 1.76 13.74
C ASP A 131 -12.26 1.68 12.53
N ALA A 132 -11.19 2.48 12.52
CA ALA A 132 -10.23 2.45 11.44
C ALA A 132 -9.55 1.09 11.32
N ALA A 133 -9.31 0.63 10.11
CA ALA A 133 -8.39 -0.48 9.86
C ALA A 133 -6.94 0.02 10.02
N VAL A 134 -6.15 -0.68 10.80
CA VAL A 134 -4.76 -0.35 11.08
C VAL A 134 -3.88 -1.59 10.98
N GLU A 135 -2.66 -1.44 10.48
CA GLU A 135 -1.63 -2.45 10.59
C GLU A 135 -0.88 -2.22 11.90
N ILE A 136 -0.98 -3.17 12.81
CA ILE A 136 -0.45 -3.03 14.17
C ILE A 136 -0.07 -4.39 14.75
N SER A 137 0.97 -4.41 15.58
CA SER A 137 1.30 -5.59 16.38
C SER A 137 0.11 -5.99 17.24
N SER A 138 -0.30 -7.23 17.13
CA SER A 138 -1.47 -7.77 17.80
C SER A 138 -1.16 -9.10 18.44
N TYR A 139 -1.79 -9.37 19.57
CA TYR A 139 -1.80 -10.68 20.20
C TYR A 139 -2.82 -11.57 19.50
N ILE A 140 -2.38 -12.68 18.91
CA ILE A 140 -3.22 -13.56 18.10
C ILE A 140 -3.79 -14.68 18.95
N THR A 141 -5.13 -14.74 19.02
CA THR A 141 -5.88 -15.73 19.78
C THR A 141 -6.86 -16.49 18.88
N ALA A 142 -7.48 -17.53 19.41
CA ALA A 142 -8.57 -18.25 18.73
C ALA A 142 -9.75 -17.33 18.32
N ASN A 143 -9.94 -16.21 19.03
CA ASN A 143 -10.97 -15.21 18.72
C ASN A 143 -10.48 -14.10 17.76
N GLY A 144 -9.31 -14.28 17.17
CA GLY A 144 -8.67 -13.30 16.28
C GLY A 144 -7.67 -12.37 16.98
N PRO A 145 -7.28 -11.28 16.31
CA PRO A 145 -6.26 -10.37 16.80
C PRO A 145 -6.78 -9.40 17.87
N ILE A 146 -5.98 -9.22 18.90
CA ILE A 146 -6.15 -8.20 19.94
C ILE A 146 -5.03 -7.18 19.75
N PRO A 147 -5.32 -5.95 19.27
CA PRO A 147 -4.31 -4.92 19.04
C PRO A 147 -3.56 -4.57 20.32
N ILE A 148 -2.24 -4.50 20.24
CA ILE A 148 -1.40 -4.01 21.33
C ILE A 148 -1.45 -2.48 21.33
N THR A 149 -1.70 -1.89 22.50
CA THR A 149 -1.79 -0.43 22.63
C THR A 149 -0.49 0.25 22.21
N PHE A 150 -0.58 1.08 21.20
CA PHE A 150 0.50 1.94 20.72
C PHE A 150 0.46 3.33 21.41
N GLY A 151 -0.74 3.84 21.66
CA GLY A 151 -0.97 5.18 22.21
C GLY A 151 -0.97 6.25 21.13
N LYS A 152 -0.26 7.36 21.37
CA LYS A 152 -0.16 8.51 20.45
C LYS A 152 1.15 8.48 19.67
N PHE A 153 1.12 8.99 18.43
CA PHE A 153 2.33 9.27 17.70
C PHE A 153 3.14 10.36 18.39
N PRO A 154 4.42 10.10 18.70
CA PRO A 154 5.25 11.08 19.42
C PRO A 154 5.57 12.33 18.59
N ASN A 155 5.68 12.16 17.27
CA ASN A 155 6.02 13.22 16.34
C ASN A 155 4.77 13.77 15.65
N ALA A 156 4.61 15.12 15.68
CA ALA A 156 3.46 15.79 15.09
C ALA A 156 3.36 15.62 13.57
N GLY A 157 4.49 15.58 12.86
CA GLY A 157 4.54 15.36 11.41
C GLY A 157 4.01 13.97 11.04
N GLN A 158 4.49 12.93 11.73
CA GLN A 158 4.01 11.55 11.54
C GLN A 158 2.51 11.44 11.82
N ARG A 159 2.07 12.00 12.94
CA ARG A 159 0.64 12.01 13.31
C ARG A 159 -0.21 12.66 12.23
N GLY A 160 0.17 13.87 11.78
CA GLY A 160 -0.56 14.60 10.74
C GLY A 160 -0.63 13.82 9.43
N TYR A 161 0.48 13.19 9.04
CA TYR A 161 0.54 12.41 7.80
C TYR A 161 -0.33 11.16 7.86
N ILE A 162 -0.27 10.40 8.95
CA ILE A 162 -1.10 9.19 9.15
C ILE A 162 -2.59 9.54 9.21
N GLN A 163 -2.95 10.64 9.90
CA GLN A 163 -4.34 11.12 9.94
C GLN A 163 -4.84 11.54 8.57
N LEU A 164 -4.01 12.24 7.78
CA LEU A 164 -4.32 12.63 6.41
C LEU A 164 -4.58 11.41 5.52
N MET A 165 -3.69 10.41 5.59
CA MET A 165 -3.85 9.17 4.82
C MET A 165 -5.10 8.41 5.23
N LYS A 166 -5.39 8.33 6.53
CA LYS A 166 -6.61 7.66 7.02
C LYS A 166 -7.87 8.38 6.56
N ALA A 167 -7.89 9.72 6.62
CA ALA A 167 -9.01 10.50 6.11
C ALA A 167 -9.23 10.27 4.59
N MET A 168 -8.15 10.20 3.81
CA MET A 168 -8.22 9.87 2.38
C MET A 168 -8.81 8.47 2.15
N GLU A 169 -8.37 7.46 2.90
CA GLU A 169 -8.90 6.09 2.80
C GLU A 169 -10.41 6.03 3.10
N GLU A 170 -10.87 6.72 4.14
CA GLU A 170 -12.31 6.81 4.48
C GLU A 170 -13.12 7.45 3.35
N LEU A 171 -12.59 8.51 2.72
CA LEU A 171 -13.21 9.15 1.55
C LEU A 171 -13.27 8.19 0.36
N VAL A 172 -12.20 7.42 0.11
CA VAL A 172 -12.17 6.41 -0.96
C VAL A 172 -13.24 5.34 -0.73
N VAL A 173 -13.31 4.78 0.47
CA VAL A 173 -14.33 3.78 0.83
C VAL A 173 -15.74 4.35 0.65
N LYS A 174 -15.99 5.56 1.17
CA LYS A 174 -17.29 6.23 1.03
C LYS A 174 -17.65 6.47 -0.44
N ALA A 175 -16.69 6.93 -1.24
CA ALA A 175 -16.91 7.14 -2.67
C ALA A 175 -17.20 5.83 -3.41
N ALA A 176 -16.45 4.78 -3.10
CA ALA A 176 -16.62 3.47 -3.70
C ALA A 176 -18.00 2.85 -3.40
N VAL A 177 -18.51 3.03 -2.19
CA VAL A 177 -19.83 2.52 -1.80
C VAL A 177 -20.97 3.36 -2.38
N THR A 178 -20.84 4.70 -2.38
CA THR A 178 -21.94 5.61 -2.75
C THR A 178 -21.96 6.02 -4.22
N GLY A 179 -20.84 5.91 -4.93
CA GLY A 179 -20.67 6.46 -6.27
C GLY A 179 -20.67 7.99 -6.31
N ASN A 180 -20.44 8.65 -5.17
CA ASN A 180 -20.44 10.10 -5.12
C ASN A 180 -19.17 10.69 -5.71
N TYR A 181 -19.29 11.38 -6.82
CA TYR A 181 -18.18 11.99 -7.55
C TYR A 181 -17.37 12.99 -6.71
N TYR A 182 -18.05 13.87 -5.97
CA TYR A 182 -17.37 14.90 -5.17
C TYR A 182 -16.60 14.31 -3.99
N THR A 183 -17.12 13.22 -3.40
CA THR A 183 -16.40 12.47 -2.37
C THR A 183 -15.12 11.83 -2.96
N ALA A 184 -15.22 11.26 -4.17
CA ALA A 184 -14.05 10.72 -4.87
C ALA A 184 -13.03 11.84 -5.20
N LEU A 185 -13.49 12.97 -5.71
CA LEU A 185 -12.61 14.12 -5.99
C LEU A 185 -11.94 14.65 -4.72
N GLN A 186 -12.66 14.69 -3.60
CA GLN A 186 -12.08 15.06 -2.31
C GLN A 186 -10.99 14.08 -1.87
N ALA A 187 -11.19 12.77 -2.06
CA ALA A 187 -10.16 11.76 -1.78
C ALA A 187 -8.89 12.01 -2.59
N PHE A 188 -9.02 12.28 -3.90
CA PHE A 188 -7.88 12.65 -4.75
C PHE A 188 -7.18 13.93 -4.27
N ALA A 189 -7.95 14.95 -3.94
CA ALA A 189 -7.40 16.23 -3.46
C ALA A 189 -6.72 16.11 -2.07
N THR A 190 -7.10 15.13 -1.28
CA THR A 190 -6.49 14.85 0.04
C THR A 190 -5.20 14.03 -0.08
N ASN A 191 -5.04 13.27 -1.18
CA ASN A 191 -3.86 12.44 -1.38
C ASN A 191 -2.60 13.31 -1.63
N PRO A 192 -1.54 13.16 -0.83
CA PRO A 192 -0.32 13.97 -0.98
C PRO A 192 0.42 13.79 -2.31
N LEU A 193 0.17 12.69 -3.03
CA LEU A 193 0.78 12.40 -4.33
C LEU A 193 0.02 13.03 -5.50
N VAL A 194 -1.15 13.65 -5.23
CA VAL A 194 -1.95 14.33 -6.26
C VAL A 194 -1.72 15.84 -6.16
N PRO A 195 -1.14 16.49 -7.17
CA PRO A 195 -0.80 17.90 -7.12
C PRO A 195 -2.04 18.81 -7.30
N GLY A 196 -3.00 18.68 -6.38
CA GLY A 196 -4.17 19.55 -6.28
C GLY A 196 -5.41 19.07 -7.04
N THR A 197 -6.50 19.82 -6.87
CA THR A 197 -7.85 19.45 -7.33
C THR A 197 -7.99 19.41 -8.85
N THR A 198 -7.30 20.28 -9.58
CA THR A 198 -7.35 20.31 -11.04
C THR A 198 -6.81 19.02 -11.66
N VAL A 199 -5.63 18.60 -11.20
CA VAL A 199 -5.04 17.32 -11.63
C VAL A 199 -5.88 16.15 -11.14
N GLY A 200 -6.31 16.19 -9.87
CA GLY A 200 -7.17 15.16 -9.29
C GLY A 200 -8.46 14.95 -10.07
N ARG A 201 -9.11 16.03 -10.52
CA ARG A 201 -10.32 15.98 -11.37
C ARG A 201 -10.05 15.28 -12.70
N LYS A 202 -8.95 15.68 -13.38
CA LYS A 202 -8.58 15.08 -14.66
C LYS A 202 -8.33 13.57 -14.52
N VAL A 203 -7.51 13.19 -13.56
CA VAL A 203 -7.20 11.77 -13.29
C VAL A 203 -8.45 10.98 -12.92
N LEU A 204 -9.31 11.51 -12.03
CA LEU A 204 -10.56 10.85 -11.63
C LEU A 204 -11.46 10.62 -12.84
N ASN A 205 -11.65 11.63 -13.70
CA ASN A 205 -12.50 11.51 -14.88
C ASN A 205 -11.98 10.44 -15.84
N GLU A 206 -10.68 10.44 -16.14
CA GLU A 206 -10.06 9.45 -17.00
C GLU A 206 -10.18 8.02 -16.41
N LEU A 207 -10.01 7.86 -15.11
CA LEU A 207 -10.18 6.56 -14.43
C LEU A 207 -11.64 6.09 -14.47
N LEU A 208 -12.59 6.96 -14.20
CA LEU A 208 -14.04 6.62 -14.27
C LEU A 208 -14.43 6.23 -15.69
N ASP A 209 -13.98 6.97 -16.70
CA ASP A 209 -14.28 6.65 -18.11
C ASP A 209 -13.67 5.31 -18.53
N ALA A 210 -12.41 5.03 -18.12
CA ALA A 210 -11.73 3.78 -18.45
C ALA A 210 -12.34 2.55 -17.74
N HIS A 211 -12.92 2.75 -16.56
CA HIS A 211 -13.41 1.66 -15.70
C HIS A 211 -14.93 1.63 -15.52
N GLU A 212 -15.69 2.26 -16.40
CA GLU A 212 -17.16 2.39 -16.30
C GLU A 212 -17.86 1.06 -15.99
N LYS A 213 -17.50 -0.02 -16.68
CA LYS A 213 -18.10 -1.33 -16.49
C LYS A 213 -17.83 -1.96 -15.11
N TYR A 214 -16.80 -1.50 -14.42
CA TYR A 214 -16.40 -2.00 -13.10
C TYR A 214 -16.84 -1.11 -11.95
N LEU A 215 -17.29 0.11 -12.27
CA LEU A 215 -17.68 1.13 -11.29
C LEU A 215 -19.12 1.61 -11.51
N PRO A 216 -20.11 0.69 -11.60
CA PRO A 216 -21.50 1.05 -11.96
C PRO A 216 -22.17 2.00 -10.96
N GLN A 217 -21.65 2.12 -9.74
CA GLN A 217 -22.18 3.03 -8.71
C GLN A 217 -22.00 4.51 -9.08
N PHE A 218 -21.09 4.87 -9.97
CA PHE A 218 -20.90 6.26 -10.44
C PHE A 218 -21.85 6.66 -11.58
N LYS A 219 -23.04 6.07 -11.63
CA LYS A 219 -24.05 6.29 -12.68
C LYS A 219 -24.39 7.75 -12.92
N ASP A 220 -24.37 8.61 -11.90
CA ASP A 220 -24.67 10.04 -12.05
C ASP A 220 -23.55 10.78 -12.80
N TYR A 221 -22.29 10.38 -12.61
CA TYR A 221 -21.17 10.86 -13.41
C TYR A 221 -21.34 10.44 -14.88
N TYR A 222 -21.62 9.17 -15.14
CA TYR A 222 -21.74 8.66 -16.52
C TYR A 222 -22.88 9.30 -17.30
N LYS A 223 -23.99 9.63 -16.64
CA LYS A 223 -25.11 10.34 -17.25
C LYS A 223 -24.83 11.81 -17.54
N ASN A 224 -23.93 12.44 -16.79
CA ASN A 224 -23.72 13.89 -16.80
C ASN A 224 -22.24 14.28 -16.99
N ARG A 225 -21.46 13.50 -17.74
CA ARG A 225 -20.00 13.67 -17.90
C ARG A 225 -19.56 15.10 -18.18
N GLU A 226 -20.26 15.80 -19.08
CA GLU A 226 -19.93 17.18 -19.47
C GLU A 226 -20.00 18.18 -18.31
N LYS A 227 -20.83 17.90 -17.31
CA LYS A 227 -20.91 18.72 -16.09
C LYS A 227 -19.62 18.64 -15.26
N TYR A 228 -18.95 17.50 -15.29
CA TYR A 228 -17.78 17.19 -14.45
C TYR A 228 -16.45 17.46 -15.14
N LYS A 229 -16.45 17.71 -16.44
CA LYS A 229 -15.25 18.05 -17.24
C LYS A 229 -14.87 19.53 -17.19
N LYS A 230 -15.73 20.39 -16.66
CA LYS A 230 -15.51 21.84 -16.54
C LYS A 230 -14.62 22.22 -15.34
#